data_5611cb77fe63e36c75c85c752c5bdff5
#
_entry.id   5611cb77fe63e36c75c85c752c5bdff5
#
_cell.length_a   1.000
_cell.length_b   1.000
_cell.length_c   1.000
_cell.angle_alpha   90.00
_cell.angle_beta   90.00
_cell.angle_gamma   90.00
#
_symmetry.space_group_name_H-M   'P 1'
#
loop_
_entity.id
_entity.type
_entity.pdbx_description
1 polymer ?
#
loop_
_entity_poly.entity_id
_entity_poly.type
_entity_poly.pdbx_seq_one_letter_code
_entity_poly.pdbx_strand_id
1 'polypeptide(L)'
;MEYQMRNWLYFTWLSGDHIVEQHIHSLDKALWLNGDKPPVRAFGLGGRQVRSAEKWGHIYDHFAICYEWESGVKTFAYTRQMGQCHNDVDDFVLGTKGKAAVLGTRRRPRISNADGDWHYQGERPSMYDVEHRELFAALRSGNTINNGEYMSNSTLLAIMGREACYTGQMITWDDLLNSELDLSPAKYEWGDVIQPSVAIPGSTKLKRQSNTA
;
A
#
# COMPACT_ATOMS: atom_id res chain seq x y z
N MET A 1 -16.80 -4.91 -18.79
CA MET A 1 -17.11 -4.10 -17.58
C MET A 1 -17.68 -4.95 -16.44
N GLU A 2 -18.82 -5.62 -16.57
CA GLU A 2 -19.46 -6.36 -15.45
C GLU A 2 -18.52 -7.35 -14.76
N TYR A 3 -17.78 -8.17 -15.52
CA TYR A 3 -16.83 -9.13 -14.97
C TYR A 3 -15.76 -8.44 -14.12
N GLN A 4 -15.19 -7.34 -14.58
CA GLN A 4 -14.17 -6.59 -13.86
C GLN A 4 -14.73 -5.96 -12.58
N MET A 5 -15.92 -5.37 -12.64
CA MET A 5 -16.58 -4.80 -11.46
C MET A 5 -16.87 -5.85 -10.38
N ARG A 6 -17.31 -7.06 -10.77
CA ARG A 6 -17.57 -8.16 -9.82
C ARG A 6 -16.29 -8.78 -9.26
N ASN A 7 -15.18 -8.68 -10.00
CA ASN A 7 -13.87 -9.22 -9.64
C ASN A 7 -12.83 -8.09 -9.50
N TRP A 8 -13.27 -6.97 -8.99
CA TRP A 8 -12.55 -5.70 -8.93
C TRP A 8 -11.11 -5.79 -8.42
N LEU A 9 -10.84 -6.66 -7.46
CA LEU A 9 -9.51 -6.86 -6.88
C LEU A 9 -8.44 -7.19 -7.93
N TYR A 10 -8.82 -7.89 -9.00
CA TYR A 10 -7.87 -8.37 -10.02
C TYR A 10 -7.58 -7.37 -11.13
N PHE A 11 -8.10 -6.16 -11.04
CA PHE A 11 -7.97 -5.10 -12.05
C PHE A 11 -7.45 -3.81 -11.43
N THR A 12 -6.26 -3.37 -11.85
CA THR A 12 -5.55 -2.26 -11.22
C THR A 12 -6.32 -0.94 -11.25
N TRP A 13 -7.15 -0.70 -12.26
CA TRP A 13 -7.95 0.53 -12.32
C TRP A 13 -9.04 0.62 -11.23
N LEU A 14 -9.38 -0.51 -10.62
CA LEU A 14 -10.35 -0.60 -9.52
C LEU A 14 -9.65 -0.75 -8.16
N SER A 15 -8.66 -1.63 -8.08
CA SER A 15 -8.01 -2.00 -6.81
C SER A 15 -6.65 -1.35 -6.58
N GLY A 16 -5.98 -0.92 -7.64
CA GLY A 16 -4.58 -0.56 -7.56
C GLY A 16 -3.62 -1.74 -7.39
N ASP A 17 -4.08 -2.98 -7.48
CA ASP A 17 -3.46 -4.23 -7.03
C ASP A 17 -3.57 -4.43 -5.50
N HIS A 18 -3.38 -5.66 -5.02
CA HIS A 18 -3.55 -6.00 -3.60
C HIS A 18 -2.57 -5.27 -2.66
N ILE A 19 -1.45 -4.78 -3.18
CA ILE A 19 -0.54 -3.94 -2.40
C ILE A 19 -1.19 -2.59 -2.05
N VAL A 20 -2.00 -2.03 -2.94
CA VAL A 20 -2.69 -0.75 -2.74
C VAL A 20 -3.99 -0.96 -1.98
N GLU A 21 -4.72 -2.03 -2.26
CA GLU A 21 -6.04 -2.27 -1.66
C GLU A 21 -5.95 -2.86 -0.24
N GLN A 22 -5.01 -3.78 0.01
CA GLN A 22 -4.90 -4.49 1.29
C GLN A 22 -3.63 -4.16 2.06
N HIS A 23 -2.46 -4.25 1.43
CA HIS A 23 -1.21 -4.04 2.14
C HIS A 23 -0.99 -2.58 2.56
N ILE A 24 -1.75 -1.66 2.01
CA ILE A 24 -1.77 -0.26 2.43
C ILE A 24 -1.97 -0.11 3.95
N HIS A 25 -2.70 -1.00 4.60
CA HIS A 25 -2.88 -0.96 6.06
C HIS A 25 -1.57 -1.09 6.86
N SER A 26 -0.57 -1.77 6.32
CA SER A 26 0.78 -1.85 6.91
C SER A 26 1.65 -0.68 6.45
N LEU A 27 1.54 -0.29 5.18
CA LEU A 27 2.30 0.83 4.62
C LEU A 27 1.89 2.16 5.25
N ASP A 28 0.59 2.35 5.53
CA ASP A 28 0.06 3.51 6.22
C ASP A 28 0.70 3.69 7.61
N LYS A 29 0.81 2.61 8.38
CA LYS A 29 1.51 2.64 9.67
C LYS A 29 3.00 3.00 9.51
N ALA A 30 3.64 2.53 8.44
CA ALA A 30 5.02 2.90 8.16
C ALA A 30 5.15 4.40 7.84
N LEU A 31 4.22 4.98 7.08
CA LEU A 31 4.17 6.41 6.81
C LEU A 31 3.99 7.20 8.11
N TRP A 32 3.00 6.83 8.92
CA TRP A 32 2.75 7.43 10.23
C TRP A 32 3.96 7.40 11.16
N LEU A 33 4.66 6.26 11.25
CA LEU A 33 5.87 6.10 12.07
C LEU A 33 7.03 6.98 11.58
N ASN A 34 7.03 7.39 10.32
CA ASN A 34 7.99 8.34 9.73
C ASN A 34 7.48 9.80 9.73
N GLY A 35 6.48 10.13 10.55
CA GLY A 35 5.94 11.47 10.73
C GLY A 35 5.17 11.97 9.51
N ASP A 36 4.44 11.09 8.85
CA ASP A 36 3.62 11.31 7.65
C ASP A 36 4.42 11.86 6.45
N LYS A 37 5.75 11.72 6.49
CA LYS A 37 6.62 12.11 5.39
C LYS A 37 6.76 10.96 4.40
N PRO A 38 6.63 11.23 3.10
CA PRO A 38 6.83 10.20 2.09
C PRO A 38 8.30 9.74 2.01
N PRO A 39 8.56 8.50 1.53
CA PRO A 39 9.91 8.05 1.24
C PRO A 39 10.46 8.78 0.01
N VAL A 40 11.79 8.90 -0.06
CA VAL A 40 12.44 9.52 -1.22
C VAL A 40 12.48 8.59 -2.43
N ARG A 41 12.53 7.27 -2.20
CA ARG A 41 12.56 6.26 -3.26
C ARG A 41 12.13 4.88 -2.78
N ALA A 42 11.74 4.04 -3.74
CA ALA A 42 11.46 2.63 -3.51
C ALA A 42 12.01 1.77 -4.65
N PHE A 43 12.33 0.54 -4.32
CA PHE A 43 12.66 -0.51 -5.28
C PHE A 43 12.19 -1.85 -4.74
N GLY A 44 11.95 -2.81 -5.63
CA GLY A 44 11.40 -4.09 -5.15
C GLY A 44 11.36 -5.17 -6.21
N LEU A 45 10.90 -6.31 -5.76
CA LEU A 45 10.67 -7.50 -6.55
C LEU A 45 9.21 -7.92 -6.38
N GLY A 46 8.61 -8.42 -7.42
CA GLY A 46 7.26 -8.94 -7.34
C GLY A 46 6.93 -9.75 -8.57
N GLY A 47 5.79 -10.34 -8.57
CA GLY A 47 5.39 -11.13 -9.71
C GLY A 47 4.05 -11.80 -9.55
N ARG A 48 3.78 -12.64 -10.52
CA ARG A 48 2.56 -13.42 -10.65
C ARG A 48 2.92 -14.88 -10.86
N GLN A 49 2.59 -15.72 -9.89
CA GLN A 49 2.99 -17.11 -9.89
C GLN A 49 1.79 -18.09 -9.85
N VAL A 50 0.80 -17.81 -9.04
CA VAL A 50 -0.37 -18.69 -8.85
C VAL A 50 -1.63 -18.16 -9.52
N ARG A 51 -1.78 -16.86 -9.68
CA ARG A 51 -2.92 -16.23 -10.36
C ARG A 51 -2.64 -15.98 -11.84
N SER A 52 -2.17 -17.00 -12.56
CA SER A 52 -1.70 -16.87 -13.94
C SER A 52 -2.80 -16.92 -15.00
N ALA A 53 -3.99 -17.46 -14.69
CA ALA A 53 -5.11 -17.53 -15.62
C ALA A 53 -5.74 -16.16 -15.87
N GLU A 54 -6.34 -15.96 -17.05
CA GLU A 54 -6.99 -14.72 -17.50
C GLU A 54 -8.05 -14.19 -16.52
N LYS A 55 -8.82 -15.10 -15.91
CA LYS A 55 -9.84 -14.76 -14.91
C LYS A 55 -9.31 -13.98 -13.70
N TRP A 56 -8.02 -14.01 -13.44
CA TRP A 56 -7.36 -13.28 -12.37
C TRP A 56 -6.86 -11.89 -12.79
N GLY A 57 -7.36 -11.36 -13.90
CA GLY A 57 -6.95 -10.04 -14.37
C GLY A 57 -5.46 -9.96 -14.66
N HIS A 58 -4.82 -8.89 -14.24
CA HIS A 58 -3.41 -8.60 -14.55
C HIS A 58 -2.56 -8.20 -13.32
N ILE A 59 -3.11 -8.29 -12.11
CA ILE A 59 -2.38 -7.96 -10.88
C ILE A 59 -1.32 -9.02 -10.54
N TYR A 60 -0.37 -8.63 -9.70
CA TYR A 60 0.59 -9.55 -9.10
C TYR A 60 -0.04 -10.32 -7.94
N ASP A 61 0.62 -11.37 -7.46
CA ASP A 61 0.21 -12.13 -6.29
C ASP A 61 1.22 -12.07 -5.14
N HIS A 62 2.37 -11.41 -5.35
CA HIS A 62 3.35 -11.15 -4.29
C HIS A 62 4.23 -9.93 -4.60
N PHE A 63 4.67 -9.25 -3.54
CA PHE A 63 5.57 -8.11 -3.57
C PHE A 63 6.57 -8.19 -2.41
N ALA A 64 7.79 -7.71 -2.67
CA ALA A 64 8.86 -7.50 -1.70
C ALA A 64 9.52 -6.16 -2.02
N ILE A 65 9.33 -5.15 -1.19
CA ILE A 65 9.70 -3.77 -1.48
C ILE A 65 10.57 -3.21 -0.35
N CYS A 66 11.56 -2.42 -0.73
CA CYS A 66 12.30 -1.55 0.17
C CYS A 66 11.96 -0.09 -0.14
N TYR A 67 11.42 0.62 0.85
CA TYR A 67 11.25 2.06 0.83
C TYR A 67 12.38 2.73 1.61
N GLU A 68 12.90 3.84 1.13
CA GLU A 68 13.96 4.59 1.78
C GLU A 68 13.50 6.02 2.06
N TRP A 69 13.65 6.46 3.31
CA TRP A 69 13.35 7.81 3.76
C TRP A 69 14.61 8.68 3.78
N GLU A 70 14.43 9.98 3.69
CA GLU A 70 15.51 10.97 3.77
C GLU A 70 16.33 10.82 5.07
N SER A 71 15.70 10.42 6.14
CA SER A 71 16.33 10.13 7.44
C SER A 71 17.28 8.92 7.44
N GLY A 72 17.34 8.17 6.34
CA GLY A 72 18.07 6.90 6.25
C GLY A 72 17.29 5.69 6.76
N VAL A 73 16.09 5.89 7.28
CA VAL A 73 15.19 4.78 7.68
C VAL A 73 14.78 4.00 6.44
N LYS A 74 14.71 2.69 6.59
CA LYS A 74 14.22 1.77 5.55
C LYS A 74 13.04 0.97 6.07
N THR A 75 12.04 0.81 5.21
CA THR A 75 10.92 -0.10 5.45
C THR A 75 10.97 -1.22 4.43
N PHE A 76 10.96 -2.45 4.92
CA PHE A 76 10.86 -3.65 4.12
C PHE A 76 9.43 -4.17 4.21
N ALA A 77 8.74 -4.14 3.10
CA ALA A 77 7.34 -4.54 3.00
C ALA A 77 7.22 -5.83 2.17
N TYR A 78 6.61 -6.83 2.76
CA TYR A 78 6.38 -8.13 2.11
C TYR A 78 4.89 -8.44 2.12
N THR A 79 4.33 -8.76 0.98
CA THR A 79 2.93 -9.15 0.89
C THR A 79 2.72 -10.27 -0.12
N ARG A 80 1.79 -11.17 0.17
CA ARG A 80 1.51 -12.32 -0.66
C ARG A 80 0.06 -12.76 -0.51
N GLN A 81 -0.59 -13.02 -1.63
CA GLN A 81 -1.92 -13.59 -1.69
C GLN A 81 -1.88 -14.99 -2.34
N MET A 82 -1.22 -15.93 -1.69
CA MET A 82 -1.10 -17.32 -2.12
C MET A 82 -1.62 -18.24 -1.03
N GLY A 83 -2.49 -19.19 -1.40
CA GLY A 83 -3.01 -20.20 -0.48
C GLY A 83 -1.92 -21.15 0.02
N GLN A 84 -2.13 -21.74 1.20
CA GLN A 84 -1.24 -22.76 1.83
C GLN A 84 0.19 -22.28 2.12
N CYS A 85 0.40 -20.96 2.18
CA CYS A 85 1.66 -20.37 2.59
C CYS A 85 1.60 -19.89 4.05
N HIS A 86 2.77 -19.70 4.67
CA HIS A 86 2.85 -19.02 5.96
C HIS A 86 2.16 -17.66 5.86
N ASN A 87 1.30 -17.36 6.83
CA ASN A 87 0.56 -16.13 6.90
C ASN A 87 0.92 -15.38 8.19
N ASP A 88 1.43 -14.19 8.04
CA ASP A 88 1.69 -13.22 9.12
C ASP A 88 1.24 -11.83 8.67
N VAL A 89 0.52 -11.12 9.52
CA VAL A 89 -0.03 -9.78 9.25
C VAL A 89 0.38 -8.87 10.39
N ASP A 90 1.66 -8.87 10.71
CA ASP A 90 2.23 -8.08 11.78
C ASP A 90 3.27 -7.10 11.22
N ASP A 91 3.44 -5.96 11.90
CA ASP A 91 4.44 -4.95 11.58
C ASP A 91 5.46 -4.87 12.71
N PHE A 92 6.73 -4.84 12.34
CA PHE A 92 7.86 -4.81 13.27
C PHE A 92 8.70 -3.57 13.04
N VAL A 93 9.07 -2.92 14.12
CA VAL A 93 9.95 -1.75 14.12
C VAL A 93 11.22 -2.08 14.87
N LEU A 94 12.36 -1.87 14.21
CA LEU A 94 13.68 -2.00 14.82
C LEU A 94 14.31 -0.61 14.94
N GLY A 95 14.57 -0.18 16.14
CA GLY A 95 15.19 1.10 16.44
C GLY A 95 16.49 0.94 17.21
N THR A 96 17.24 2.01 17.33
CA THR A 96 18.52 2.04 18.07
C THR A 96 18.35 1.85 19.58
N LYS A 97 17.15 2.08 20.12
CA LYS A 97 16.85 1.97 21.54
C LYS A 97 15.98 0.77 21.89
N GLY A 98 15.57 -0.02 20.91
CA GLY A 98 14.69 -1.17 21.13
C GLY A 98 13.94 -1.59 19.89
N LYS A 99 12.96 -2.44 20.10
CA LYS A 99 12.08 -2.96 19.05
C LYS A 99 10.61 -2.85 19.46
N ALA A 100 9.75 -2.68 18.46
CA ALA A 100 8.31 -2.71 18.67
C ALA A 100 7.66 -3.71 17.72
N ALA A 101 6.52 -4.25 18.12
CA ALA A 101 5.63 -5.00 17.26
C ALA A 101 4.26 -4.33 17.32
N VAL A 102 3.86 -3.76 16.21
CA VAL A 102 2.52 -3.20 15.99
C VAL A 102 1.69 -4.31 15.38
N LEU A 103 1.13 -5.12 16.24
CA LEU A 103 0.56 -6.39 15.86
C LEU A 103 -0.82 -6.19 15.24
N GLY A 104 -1.19 -7.11 14.36
CA GLY A 104 -2.53 -7.18 13.79
C GLY A 104 -3.60 -7.46 14.86
N THR A 105 -4.81 -7.72 14.42
CA THR A 105 -6.00 -7.80 15.28
C THR A 105 -5.95 -8.84 16.42
N ARG A 106 -5.08 -9.84 16.30
CA ARG A 106 -5.04 -10.99 17.25
C ARG A 106 -4.08 -10.83 18.41
N ARG A 107 -3.03 -10.02 18.28
CA ARG A 107 -2.01 -9.84 19.33
C ARG A 107 -2.01 -8.39 19.82
N ARG A 108 -1.48 -8.15 21.01
CA ARG A 108 -1.35 -6.80 21.57
C ARG A 108 -0.04 -6.16 21.13
N PRO A 109 -0.03 -4.86 20.83
CA PRO A 109 1.21 -4.11 20.60
C PRO A 109 2.17 -4.23 21.77
N ARG A 110 3.46 -4.31 21.47
CA ARG A 110 4.52 -4.41 22.47
C ARG A 110 5.76 -3.64 22.08
N ILE A 111 6.49 -3.18 23.08
CA ILE A 111 7.79 -2.55 22.94
C ILE A 111 8.76 -3.27 23.87
N SER A 112 9.96 -3.56 23.38
CA SER A 112 11.07 -4.13 24.17
C SER A 112 12.29 -3.21 24.02
N ASN A 113 12.84 -2.78 25.14
CA ASN A 113 14.05 -1.95 25.19
C ASN A 113 14.91 -2.32 26.42
N ALA A 114 15.90 -1.50 26.74
CA ALA A 114 16.80 -1.75 27.89
C ALA A 114 16.08 -1.66 29.26
N ASP A 115 14.96 -0.93 29.33
CA ASP A 115 14.20 -0.75 30.55
C ASP A 115 13.20 -1.90 30.81
N GLY A 116 13.05 -2.79 29.83
CA GLY A 116 12.17 -3.97 29.89
C GLY A 116 11.13 -4.05 28.79
N ASP A 117 10.15 -4.92 29.00
CA ASP A 117 9.06 -5.18 28.05
C ASP A 117 7.78 -4.45 28.46
N TRP A 118 7.25 -3.66 27.55
CA TRP A 118 5.94 -3.04 27.69
C TRP A 118 4.93 -3.70 26.76
N HIS A 119 3.72 -3.94 27.26
CA HIS A 119 2.61 -4.49 26.51
C HIS A 119 1.40 -3.56 26.65
N TYR A 120 0.73 -3.31 25.55
CA TYR A 120 -0.52 -2.54 25.56
C TYR A 120 -1.58 -3.23 26.42
N GLN A 121 -2.10 -2.52 27.42
CA GLN A 121 -3.13 -3.01 28.33
C GLN A 121 -4.51 -2.37 28.13
N GLY A 122 -4.61 -1.38 27.24
CA GLY A 122 -5.84 -0.65 26.99
C GLY A 122 -6.93 -1.48 26.29
N GLU A 123 -8.09 -0.85 26.17
CA GLU A 123 -9.21 -1.40 25.41
C GLU A 123 -8.86 -1.54 23.93
N ARG A 124 -9.56 -2.42 23.26
CA ARG A 124 -9.42 -2.64 21.83
C ARG A 124 -10.79 -2.56 21.16
N PRO A 125 -11.36 -1.36 21.10
CA PRO A 125 -12.64 -1.17 20.44
C PRO A 125 -12.54 -1.50 18.96
N SER A 126 -13.67 -1.75 18.32
CA SER A 126 -13.77 -1.88 16.88
C SER A 126 -13.28 -0.57 16.23
N MET A 127 -12.33 -0.66 15.30
CA MET A 127 -11.84 0.51 14.58
C MET A 127 -12.96 1.22 13.81
N TYR A 128 -13.93 0.48 13.31
CA TYR A 128 -15.10 1.03 12.60
C TYR A 128 -16.00 1.83 13.54
N ASP A 129 -16.21 1.36 14.78
CA ASP A 129 -17.00 2.09 15.77
C ASP A 129 -16.29 3.37 16.23
N VAL A 130 -14.96 3.30 16.37
CA VAL A 130 -14.13 4.47 16.71
C VAL A 130 -14.21 5.51 15.59
N GLU A 131 -14.00 5.10 14.34
CA GLU A 131 -14.08 5.98 13.17
C GLU A 131 -15.41 6.74 13.13
N HIS A 132 -16.53 6.04 13.22
CA HIS A 132 -17.86 6.65 13.20
C HIS A 132 -18.09 7.58 14.40
N ARG A 133 -17.65 7.17 15.59
CA ARG A 133 -17.76 8.01 16.79
C ARG A 133 -17.01 9.33 16.63
N GLU A 134 -15.77 9.28 16.16
CA GLU A 134 -14.94 10.48 15.95
C GLU A 134 -15.54 11.37 14.84
N LEU A 135 -16.00 10.78 13.73
CA LEU A 135 -16.66 11.50 12.66
C LEU A 135 -17.91 12.25 13.18
N PHE A 136 -18.79 11.56 13.89
CA PHE A 136 -20.01 12.19 14.41
C PHE A 136 -19.72 13.21 15.51
N ALA A 137 -18.68 13.01 16.33
CA ALA A 137 -18.25 14.00 17.31
C ALA A 137 -17.76 15.28 16.61
N ALA A 138 -16.94 15.15 15.58
CA ALA A 138 -16.46 16.26 14.76
C ALA A 138 -17.60 17.04 14.10
N LEU A 139 -18.54 16.33 13.47
CA LEU A 139 -19.71 16.96 12.85
C LEU A 139 -20.57 17.76 13.85
N ARG A 140 -20.83 17.19 15.05
CA ARG A 140 -21.63 17.86 16.09
C ARG A 140 -20.93 19.08 16.70
N SER A 141 -19.61 19.07 16.77
CA SER A 141 -18.81 20.20 17.27
C SER A 141 -18.47 21.24 16.21
N GLY A 142 -18.84 21.02 14.95
CA GLY A 142 -18.50 21.90 13.83
C GLY A 142 -17.02 21.83 13.41
N ASN A 143 -16.27 20.86 13.90
CA ASN A 143 -14.87 20.66 13.52
C ASN A 143 -14.79 19.82 12.23
N THR A 144 -13.98 20.25 11.28
CA THR A 144 -13.76 19.51 10.05
C THR A 144 -12.57 18.58 10.22
N ILE A 145 -12.79 17.29 9.97
CA ILE A 145 -11.70 16.32 9.80
C ILE A 145 -11.33 16.31 8.32
N ASN A 146 -10.10 16.68 8.00
CA ASN A 146 -9.58 16.63 6.63
C ASN A 146 -8.33 15.75 6.57
N ASN A 147 -8.50 14.55 6.06
CA ASN A 147 -7.43 13.57 5.87
C ASN A 147 -6.96 13.50 4.40
N GLY A 148 -7.34 14.46 3.56
CA GLY A 148 -7.10 14.40 2.11
C GLY A 148 -5.62 14.26 1.74
N GLU A 149 -4.75 15.07 2.32
CA GLU A 149 -3.31 15.00 2.07
C GLU A 149 -2.72 13.69 2.62
N TYR A 150 -3.03 13.35 3.86
CA TYR A 150 -2.58 12.12 4.49
C TYR A 150 -2.99 10.88 3.69
N MET A 151 -4.27 10.78 3.32
CA MET A 151 -4.81 9.69 2.51
C MET A 151 -4.10 9.60 1.14
N SER A 152 -3.87 10.74 0.49
CA SER A 152 -3.19 10.79 -0.80
C SER A 152 -1.75 10.28 -0.70
N ASN A 153 -1.01 10.72 0.31
CA ASN A 153 0.37 10.26 0.54
C ASN A 153 0.45 8.78 0.88
N SER A 154 -0.46 8.28 1.70
CA SER A 154 -0.55 6.85 2.05
C SER A 154 -0.86 5.99 0.81
N THR A 155 -1.79 6.44 -0.03
CA THR A 155 -2.14 5.75 -1.27
C THR A 155 -0.97 5.77 -2.27
N LEU A 156 -0.33 6.92 -2.45
CA LEU A 156 0.83 7.05 -3.34
C LEU A 156 2.01 6.20 -2.88
N LEU A 157 2.22 6.05 -1.57
CA LEU A 157 3.23 5.15 -1.02
C LEU A 157 3.02 3.70 -1.50
N ALA A 158 1.79 3.22 -1.46
CA ALA A 158 1.45 1.88 -1.93
C ALA A 158 1.60 1.75 -3.46
N ILE A 159 1.17 2.76 -4.22
CA ILE A 159 1.35 2.83 -5.68
C ILE A 159 2.84 2.84 -6.04
N MET A 160 3.67 3.57 -5.28
CA MET A 160 5.13 3.61 -5.48
C MET A 160 5.74 2.21 -5.42
N GLY A 161 5.35 1.42 -4.43
CA GLY A 161 5.80 0.03 -4.30
C GLY A 161 5.32 -0.85 -5.45
N ARG A 162 4.09 -0.67 -5.92
CA ARG A 162 3.58 -1.37 -7.10
C ARG A 162 4.42 -1.04 -8.32
N GLU A 163 4.63 0.24 -8.62
CA GLU A 163 5.38 0.67 -9.80
C GLU A 163 6.85 0.24 -9.75
N ALA A 164 7.47 0.27 -8.57
CA ALA A 164 8.82 -0.26 -8.39
C ALA A 164 8.92 -1.75 -8.78
N CYS A 165 7.95 -2.55 -8.39
CA CYS A 165 7.91 -3.98 -8.74
C CYS A 165 7.48 -4.22 -10.19
N TYR A 166 6.50 -3.47 -10.71
CA TYR A 166 6.00 -3.62 -12.07
C TYR A 166 7.03 -3.24 -13.12
N THR A 167 7.80 -2.19 -12.86
CA THR A 167 8.85 -1.72 -13.78
C THR A 167 10.19 -2.42 -13.55
N GLY A 168 10.43 -2.94 -12.34
CA GLY A 168 11.74 -3.42 -11.91
C GLY A 168 12.77 -2.29 -11.78
N GLN A 169 12.31 -1.05 -11.64
CA GLN A 169 13.16 0.14 -11.52
C GLN A 169 13.11 0.71 -10.11
N MET A 170 14.10 1.51 -9.77
CA MET A 170 14.01 2.39 -8.62
C MET A 170 13.08 3.55 -8.98
N ILE A 171 12.04 3.77 -8.19
CA ILE A 171 11.06 4.85 -8.37
C ILE A 171 11.30 5.88 -7.27
N THR A 172 11.44 7.14 -7.66
CA THR A 172 11.44 8.26 -6.70
C THR A 172 10.03 8.77 -6.46
N TRP A 173 9.84 9.49 -5.35
CA TRP A 173 8.56 10.14 -5.06
C TRP A 173 8.17 11.14 -6.16
N ASP A 174 9.14 11.90 -6.65
CA ASP A 174 8.95 12.87 -7.74
C ASP A 174 8.58 12.18 -9.07
N ASP A 175 9.18 11.03 -9.38
CA ASP A 175 8.80 10.24 -10.55
C ASP A 175 7.31 9.90 -10.53
N LEU A 176 6.79 9.58 -9.35
CA LEU A 176 5.39 9.20 -9.19
C LEU A 176 4.46 10.41 -9.29
N LEU A 177 4.80 11.52 -8.63
CA LEU A 177 4.03 12.77 -8.71
C LEU A 177 3.94 13.33 -10.12
N ASN A 178 5.01 13.15 -10.92
CA ASN A 178 5.08 13.59 -12.31
C ASN A 178 4.71 12.48 -13.32
N SER A 179 4.09 11.41 -12.85
CA SER A 179 3.65 10.31 -13.71
C SER A 179 2.39 10.68 -14.49
N GLU A 180 2.36 10.29 -15.76
CA GLU A 180 1.16 10.32 -16.62
C GLU A 180 0.44 8.96 -16.63
N LEU A 181 0.60 8.17 -15.59
CA LEU A 181 -0.05 6.86 -15.50
C LEU A 181 -1.55 7.04 -15.31
N ASP A 182 -2.30 6.67 -16.33
CA ASP A 182 -3.76 6.58 -16.29
C ASP A 182 -4.16 5.11 -16.48
N LEU A 183 -4.82 4.58 -15.49
CA LEU A 183 -5.33 3.21 -15.48
C LEU A 183 -6.83 3.14 -15.78
N SER A 184 -7.47 4.28 -16.00
CA SER A 184 -8.90 4.34 -16.30
C SER A 184 -9.25 3.55 -17.56
N PRO A 185 -10.42 2.95 -17.64
CA PRO A 185 -10.94 2.44 -18.90
C PRO A 185 -11.22 3.60 -19.85
N ALA A 186 -11.06 3.37 -21.15
CA ALA A 186 -11.31 4.40 -22.17
C ALA A 186 -12.74 4.96 -22.12
N LYS A 187 -13.69 4.16 -21.62
CA LYS A 187 -15.10 4.54 -21.44
C LYS A 187 -15.70 3.85 -20.21
N TYR A 188 -16.56 4.56 -19.48
CA TYR A 188 -17.33 4.05 -18.36
C TYR A 188 -18.72 3.60 -18.82
N GLU A 189 -18.77 2.56 -19.64
CA GLU A 189 -20.01 1.98 -20.16
C GLU A 189 -20.00 0.46 -20.05
N TRP A 190 -21.18 -0.14 -20.03
CA TRP A 190 -21.30 -1.59 -20.08
C TRP A 190 -20.80 -2.12 -21.42
N GLY A 191 -19.97 -3.13 -21.41
CA GLY A 191 -19.37 -3.72 -22.59
C GLY A 191 -18.01 -4.32 -22.31
N ASP A 192 -17.27 -4.63 -23.36
CA ASP A 192 -15.93 -5.17 -23.27
C ASP A 192 -14.94 -4.08 -22.83
N VAL A 193 -14.11 -4.39 -21.86
CA VAL A 193 -13.02 -3.53 -21.38
C VAL A 193 -11.71 -4.24 -21.67
N ILE A 194 -10.83 -3.55 -22.37
CA ILE A 194 -9.50 -4.08 -22.67
C ILE A 194 -8.75 -4.28 -21.35
N GLN A 195 -8.30 -5.51 -21.13
CA GLN A 195 -7.44 -5.83 -20.01
C GLN A 195 -5.98 -5.52 -20.38
N PRO A 196 -5.27 -4.71 -19.56
CA PRO A 196 -3.85 -4.52 -19.75
C PRO A 196 -3.07 -5.83 -19.63
N SER A 197 -1.93 -5.91 -20.30
CA SER A 197 -1.00 -7.02 -20.11
C SER A 197 -0.44 -7.02 -18.67
N VAL A 198 -0.13 -8.20 -18.18
CA VAL A 198 0.60 -8.34 -16.91
C VAL A 198 1.93 -7.61 -17.02
N ALA A 199 2.27 -6.82 -16.02
CA ALA A 199 3.54 -6.10 -15.99
C ALA A 199 4.74 -7.07 -16.01
N ILE A 200 5.78 -6.68 -16.72
CA ILE A 200 7.04 -7.45 -16.83
C ILE A 200 8.19 -6.52 -16.40
N PRO A 201 8.84 -6.80 -15.27
CA PRO A 201 9.98 -6.01 -14.80
C PRO A 201 11.07 -5.89 -15.88
N GLY A 202 11.60 -4.68 -16.03
CA GLY A 202 12.57 -4.37 -17.09
C GLY A 202 11.95 -4.00 -18.44
N SER A 203 10.75 -4.47 -18.75
CA SER A 203 10.00 -4.15 -19.99
C SER A 203 8.92 -3.11 -19.76
N THR A 204 8.13 -3.26 -18.71
CA THR A 204 7.12 -2.27 -18.30
C THR A 204 7.80 -0.97 -17.90
N LYS A 205 7.25 0.16 -18.32
CA LYS A 205 7.79 1.50 -18.05
C LYS A 205 6.79 2.34 -17.29
N LEU A 206 7.26 3.10 -16.31
CA LEU A 206 6.48 4.18 -15.73
C LEU A 206 6.33 5.28 -16.79
N LYS A 207 5.10 5.66 -17.13
CA LYS A 207 4.84 6.79 -18.02
C LYS A 207 5.21 8.08 -17.27
N ARG A 208 6.18 8.80 -17.75
CA ARG A 208 6.62 10.11 -17.22
C ARG A 208 6.26 11.19 -18.23
N GLN A 209 6.01 12.39 -17.72
CA GLN A 209 5.93 13.57 -18.57
C GLN A 209 7.22 13.67 -19.41
N SER A 210 7.07 13.82 -20.71
CA SER A 210 8.22 14.14 -21.56
C SER A 210 8.72 15.52 -21.12
N ASN A 211 9.90 15.58 -20.51
CA ASN A 211 10.59 16.85 -20.36
C ASN A 211 10.88 17.37 -21.76
N THR A 212 9.95 18.15 -22.32
CA THR A 212 10.27 19.03 -23.45
C THR A 212 11.18 20.11 -22.88
N ALA A 213 12.49 19.89 -23.03
CA ALA A 213 13.51 20.91 -22.84
C ALA A 213 13.37 21.97 -23.93
#